data_ecf4a2c0b4ae3b14bf5b6d2e654983f3
#
_entry.id   ecf4a2c0b4ae3b14bf5b6d2e654983f3
#
_cell.length_a   1.000
_cell.length_b   1.000
_cell.length_c   1.000
_cell.angle_alpha   90.00
_cell.angle_beta   90.00
_cell.angle_gamma   90.00
#
_symmetry.space_group_name_H-M   'P 1'
#
loop_
_entity.id
_entity.type
_entity.pdbx_description
1 polymer ?
#
loop_
_entity_poly.entity_id
_entity_poly.type
_entity_poly.pdbx_seq_one_letter_code
_entity_poly.pdbx_strand_id
1 'polypeptide(L)'
;FPVEYIDSKALETDYGIKGTEALLTKEDAEVNPYKFILEISEEAVRLGLDIFENSKVLDIDKSDDCFIIKTKDGSIKAKKLVYATGYKANDYSEIKDGEINRTYALATEPISGDSWKDRCLIWETARPYFYARMTEDNRIILGGEDEEKGSVTNSEEKLQKNTLKLLEKLTKLFPHIETKIEYSWNAVFGESDDGIPFIGRDTDDKDVYCCLGFGGNGTVYSMAGSKIIADLIEGKSNKYAHIVSLDRQG
;
A
#
# COMPACT_ATOMS: atom_id res chain seq x y z
N PHE A 1 -22.44 -2.97 -1.05
CA PHE A 1 -22.06 -1.84 -0.17
C PHE A 1 -23.18 -0.83 -0.14
N PRO A 2 -23.55 -0.27 1.03
CA PRO A 2 -24.44 0.86 1.11
C PRO A 2 -23.73 2.09 0.52
N VAL A 3 -24.33 2.70 -0.51
CA VAL A 3 -23.79 3.89 -1.19
C VAL A 3 -24.84 4.97 -1.19
N GLU A 4 -24.45 6.19 -0.82
CA GLU A 4 -25.30 7.36 -0.82
C GLU A 4 -24.75 8.38 -1.82
N TYR A 5 -25.61 8.95 -2.65
CA TYR A 5 -25.25 10.04 -3.54
C TYR A 5 -25.36 11.36 -2.80
N ILE A 6 -24.31 12.18 -2.88
CA ILE A 6 -24.21 13.50 -2.25
C ILE A 6 -24.09 14.54 -3.37
N ASP A 7 -25.06 15.41 -3.49
CA ASP A 7 -25.03 16.52 -4.45
C ASP A 7 -24.10 17.65 -4.01
N SER A 8 -23.85 18.60 -4.89
CA SER A 8 -22.93 19.72 -4.62
C SER A 8 -23.36 20.58 -3.44
N LYS A 9 -24.67 20.73 -3.23
CA LYS A 9 -25.21 21.54 -2.12
C LYS A 9 -24.94 20.84 -0.79
N ALA A 10 -25.25 19.56 -0.68
CA ALA A 10 -24.99 18.77 0.52
C ALA A 10 -23.48 18.62 0.79
N LEU A 11 -22.64 18.50 -0.25
CA LEU A 11 -21.19 18.55 -0.09
C LEU A 11 -20.72 19.85 0.58
N GLU A 12 -21.22 20.99 0.12
CA GLU A 12 -20.81 22.27 0.67
C GLU A 12 -21.42 22.52 2.06
N THR A 13 -22.72 22.24 2.27
CA THR A 13 -23.40 22.55 3.53
C THR A 13 -23.06 21.60 4.68
N ASP A 14 -22.94 20.30 4.39
CA ASP A 14 -22.81 19.27 5.42
C ASP A 14 -21.35 18.82 5.62
N TYR A 15 -20.56 18.83 4.54
CA TYR A 15 -19.17 18.38 4.58
C TYR A 15 -18.14 19.52 4.47
N GLY A 16 -18.57 20.73 4.10
CA GLY A 16 -17.65 21.86 3.89
C GLY A 16 -16.76 21.69 2.64
N ILE A 17 -17.12 20.79 1.74
CA ILE A 17 -16.32 20.43 0.55
C ILE A 17 -16.86 21.20 -0.66
N LYS A 18 -16.00 21.96 -1.33
CA LYS A 18 -16.32 22.55 -2.64
C LYS A 18 -16.10 21.52 -3.73
N GLY A 19 -17.19 20.94 -4.21
CA GLY A 19 -17.18 19.90 -5.25
C GLY A 19 -18.49 19.87 -6.02
N THR A 20 -18.55 19.03 -7.06
CA THR A 20 -19.77 18.86 -7.86
C THR A 20 -20.71 17.82 -7.28
N GLU A 21 -20.17 16.68 -6.90
CA GLU A 21 -20.93 15.53 -6.38
C GLU A 21 -19.97 14.52 -5.75
N ALA A 22 -20.49 13.63 -4.92
CA ALA A 22 -19.75 12.51 -4.36
C ALA A 22 -20.60 11.26 -4.18
N LEU A 23 -19.93 10.13 -4.03
CA LEU A 23 -20.51 8.89 -3.53
C LEU A 23 -19.94 8.63 -2.14
N LEU A 24 -20.80 8.56 -1.14
CA LEU A 24 -20.44 8.18 0.21
C LEU A 24 -20.66 6.68 0.39
N THR A 25 -19.60 5.94 0.62
CA THR A 25 -19.66 4.54 1.03
C THR A 25 -19.74 4.44 2.55
N LYS A 26 -20.42 3.42 3.05
CA LYS A 26 -20.60 3.16 4.48
C LYS A 26 -20.14 1.73 4.80
N GLU A 27 -19.91 1.45 6.08
CA GLU A 27 -19.41 0.15 6.55
C GLU A 27 -17.98 -0.16 6.05
N ASP A 28 -17.24 0.87 5.69
CA ASP A 28 -15.82 0.81 5.38
C ASP A 28 -14.98 0.87 6.67
N ALA A 29 -13.68 0.59 6.54
CA ALA A 29 -12.74 0.67 7.65
C ALA A 29 -11.53 1.53 7.28
N GLU A 30 -11.05 2.25 8.28
CA GLU A 30 -9.83 3.03 8.20
C GLU A 30 -8.77 2.41 9.12
N VAL A 31 -7.53 2.36 8.66
CA VAL A 31 -6.41 1.85 9.44
C VAL A 31 -5.20 2.78 9.32
N ASN A 32 -4.45 2.94 10.40
CA ASN A 32 -3.10 3.47 10.32
C ASN A 32 -2.16 2.32 9.95
N PRO A 33 -1.64 2.25 8.71
CA PRO A 33 -0.89 1.08 8.25
C PRO A 33 0.40 0.85 9.04
N TYR A 34 1.04 1.91 9.53
CA TYR A 34 2.26 1.79 10.33
C TYR A 34 1.97 1.16 11.70
N LYS A 35 1.00 1.70 12.44
CA LYS A 35 0.60 1.13 13.74
C LYS A 35 0.11 -0.31 13.58
N PHE A 36 -0.70 -0.56 12.55
CA PHE A 36 -1.24 -1.88 12.26
C PHE A 36 -0.15 -2.93 12.04
N ILE A 37 0.89 -2.61 11.26
CA ILE A 37 2.01 -3.53 11.03
C ILE A 37 2.82 -3.77 12.30
N LEU A 38 3.04 -2.75 13.12
CA LEU A 38 3.73 -2.93 14.41
C LEU A 38 2.96 -3.87 15.34
N GLU A 39 1.66 -3.65 15.51
CA GLU A 39 0.80 -4.50 16.36
C GLU A 39 0.72 -5.94 15.85
N ILE A 40 0.59 -6.16 14.54
CA ILE A 40 0.64 -7.51 13.94
C ILE A 40 2.00 -8.16 14.19
N SER A 41 3.09 -7.42 14.06
CA SER A 41 4.44 -7.94 14.26
C SER A 41 4.65 -8.37 15.71
N GLU A 42 4.22 -7.56 16.67
CA GLU A 42 4.28 -7.91 18.10
C GLU A 42 3.48 -9.17 18.40
N GLU A 43 2.26 -9.28 17.88
CA GLU A 43 1.43 -10.46 18.07
C GLU A 43 2.04 -11.70 17.39
N ALA A 44 2.60 -11.56 16.19
CA ALA A 44 3.27 -12.65 15.49
C ALA A 44 4.49 -13.17 16.28
N VAL A 45 5.29 -12.27 16.86
CA VAL A 45 6.41 -12.65 17.75
C VAL A 45 5.90 -13.37 18.98
N ARG A 46 4.82 -12.90 19.59
CA ARG A 46 4.18 -13.59 20.74
C ARG A 46 3.72 -15.01 20.38
N LEU A 47 3.35 -15.24 19.13
CA LEU A 47 2.96 -16.54 18.60
C LEU A 47 4.14 -17.40 18.12
N GLY A 48 5.38 -16.93 18.24
CA GLY A 48 6.59 -17.69 17.94
C GLY A 48 7.24 -17.36 16.61
N LEU A 49 6.91 -16.23 15.97
CA LEU A 49 7.64 -15.74 14.81
C LEU A 49 8.96 -15.09 15.24
N ASP A 50 10.06 -15.43 14.57
CA ASP A 50 11.31 -14.70 14.69
C ASP A 50 11.38 -13.63 13.60
N ILE A 51 11.63 -12.36 13.99
CA ILE A 51 11.81 -11.23 13.09
C ILE A 51 13.26 -10.75 13.21
N PHE A 52 13.98 -10.73 12.10
CA PHE A 52 15.36 -10.26 12.04
C PHE A 52 15.44 -8.94 11.28
N GLU A 53 15.42 -7.84 12.00
CA GLU A 53 15.63 -6.51 11.44
C GLU A 53 17.09 -6.32 11.00
N ASN A 54 17.34 -5.38 10.09
CA ASN A 54 18.66 -5.06 9.55
C ASN A 54 19.43 -6.27 8.96
N SER A 55 18.71 -7.33 8.64
CA SER A 55 19.24 -8.60 8.18
C SER A 55 18.93 -8.83 6.70
N LYS A 56 19.53 -8.00 5.84
CA LYS A 56 19.36 -8.13 4.38
C LYS A 56 19.82 -9.50 3.90
N VAL A 57 18.94 -10.21 3.19
CA VAL A 57 19.29 -11.44 2.48
C VAL A 57 20.26 -11.09 1.34
N LEU A 58 21.40 -11.77 1.32
CA LEU A 58 22.46 -11.57 0.33
C LEU A 58 22.46 -12.65 -0.74
N ASP A 59 22.06 -13.86 -0.35
CA ASP A 59 22.10 -15.03 -1.21
C ASP A 59 21.15 -16.12 -0.68
N ILE A 60 20.64 -16.95 -1.58
CA ILE A 60 19.77 -18.08 -1.25
C ILE A 60 20.27 -19.29 -2.03
N ASP A 61 20.84 -20.26 -1.32
CA ASP A 61 21.18 -21.56 -1.87
C ASP A 61 20.02 -22.52 -1.69
N LYS A 62 19.70 -23.29 -2.72
CA LYS A 62 18.77 -24.40 -2.62
C LYS A 62 19.54 -25.71 -2.55
N SER A 63 19.24 -26.53 -1.57
CA SER A 63 19.60 -27.94 -1.50
C SER A 63 18.36 -28.82 -1.69
N ASP A 64 18.52 -30.14 -1.79
CA ASP A 64 17.40 -31.05 -2.11
C ASP A 64 16.19 -30.90 -1.19
N ASP A 65 16.41 -30.61 0.10
CA ASP A 65 15.34 -30.55 1.12
C ASP A 65 15.13 -29.18 1.79
N CYS A 66 15.95 -28.18 1.50
CA CYS A 66 15.84 -26.89 2.19
C CYS A 66 16.52 -25.74 1.43
N PHE A 67 16.14 -24.53 1.81
CA PHE A 67 16.82 -23.29 1.43
C PHE A 67 17.79 -22.88 2.52
N ILE A 68 18.96 -22.37 2.13
CA ILE A 68 19.93 -21.74 3.02
C ILE A 68 19.94 -20.25 2.67
N ILE A 69 19.30 -19.44 3.51
CA ILE A 69 19.18 -17.99 3.35
C ILE A 69 20.36 -17.36 4.07
N LYS A 70 21.22 -16.66 3.33
CA LYS A 70 22.43 -16.03 3.85
C LYS A 70 22.25 -14.55 4.08
N THR A 71 22.71 -14.07 5.24
CA THR A 71 22.81 -12.66 5.58
C THR A 71 24.28 -12.33 5.89
N LYS A 72 24.56 -11.05 6.19
CA LYS A 72 25.91 -10.65 6.61
C LYS A 72 26.37 -11.35 7.89
N ASP A 73 25.44 -11.57 8.82
CA ASP A 73 25.77 -11.98 10.20
C ASP A 73 25.42 -13.46 10.47
N GLY A 74 24.87 -14.17 9.49
CA GLY A 74 24.53 -15.58 9.66
C GLY A 74 23.71 -16.17 8.52
N SER A 75 23.14 -17.36 8.75
CA SER A 75 22.28 -18.02 7.79
C SER A 75 21.12 -18.74 8.49
N ILE A 76 20.01 -18.87 7.77
CA ILE A 76 18.81 -19.60 8.21
C ILE A 76 18.56 -20.75 7.25
N LYS A 77 18.17 -21.92 7.77
CA LYS A 77 17.66 -23.03 6.97
C LYS A 77 16.13 -23.04 7.02
N ALA A 78 15.50 -23.07 5.87
CA ALA A 78 14.04 -23.09 5.74
C ALA A 78 13.59 -24.19 4.76
N LYS A 79 12.46 -24.82 5.04
CA LYS A 79 11.86 -25.82 4.13
C LYS A 79 11.04 -25.14 3.03
N LYS A 80 10.56 -23.94 3.28
CA LYS A 80 9.74 -23.15 2.36
C LYS A 80 10.20 -21.70 2.37
N LEU A 81 10.07 -21.04 1.24
CA LEU A 81 10.47 -19.67 1.04
C LEU A 81 9.27 -18.85 0.57
N VAL A 82 9.06 -17.67 1.16
CA VAL A 82 8.04 -16.73 0.73
C VAL A 82 8.70 -15.39 0.37
N TYR A 83 8.59 -14.99 -0.89
CA TYR A 83 8.98 -13.66 -1.32
C TYR A 83 7.86 -12.67 -1.03
N ALA A 84 8.06 -11.82 -0.02
CA ALA A 84 7.17 -10.72 0.35
C ALA A 84 7.97 -9.40 0.39
N THR A 85 8.77 -9.16 -0.64
CA THR A 85 9.81 -8.12 -0.70
C THR A 85 9.26 -6.76 -1.16
N GLY A 86 7.94 -6.60 -1.24
CA GLY A 86 7.29 -5.37 -1.66
C GLY A 86 7.66 -5.01 -3.10
N TYR A 87 8.12 -3.78 -3.31
CA TYR A 87 8.40 -3.24 -4.65
C TYR A 87 9.79 -3.57 -5.19
N LYS A 88 10.56 -4.39 -4.51
CA LYS A 88 11.81 -4.98 -5.04
C LYS A 88 11.57 -6.30 -5.76
N ALA A 89 10.38 -6.48 -6.31
CA ALA A 89 10.00 -7.65 -7.08
C ALA A 89 10.90 -7.90 -8.30
N ASN A 90 11.59 -6.87 -8.81
CA ASN A 90 12.56 -7.00 -9.91
C ASN A 90 13.76 -7.91 -9.60
N ASP A 91 14.02 -8.21 -8.32
CA ASP A 91 15.02 -9.19 -7.91
C ASP A 91 14.48 -10.63 -8.02
N TYR A 92 13.17 -10.81 -8.25
CA TYR A 92 12.51 -12.08 -8.50
C TYR A 92 12.19 -12.22 -9.99
N SER A 93 12.80 -13.21 -10.64
CA SER A 93 12.91 -13.31 -12.10
C SER A 93 11.59 -13.46 -12.87
N GLU A 94 10.49 -13.80 -12.22
CA GLU A 94 9.20 -14.05 -12.86
C GLU A 94 8.27 -12.81 -12.91
N ILE A 95 8.55 -11.76 -12.12
CA ILE A 95 7.79 -10.52 -12.15
C ILE A 95 8.59 -9.46 -12.93
N LYS A 96 8.85 -9.73 -14.22
CA LYS A 96 9.64 -8.84 -15.06
C LYS A 96 8.89 -7.63 -15.59
N ASP A 97 7.56 -7.66 -15.58
CA ASP A 97 6.70 -6.72 -16.31
C ASP A 97 5.90 -5.78 -15.41
N GLY A 98 6.29 -5.65 -14.12
CA GLY A 98 5.65 -4.68 -13.22
C GLY A 98 6.14 -3.25 -13.45
N GLU A 99 5.22 -2.30 -13.63
CA GLU A 99 5.54 -0.88 -13.69
C GLU A 99 5.81 -0.33 -12.28
N ILE A 100 6.86 0.47 -12.15
CA ILE A 100 7.12 1.20 -10.91
C ILE A 100 6.58 2.61 -11.05
N ASN A 101 5.61 2.93 -10.24
CA ASN A 101 5.00 4.25 -10.13
C ASN A 101 5.54 4.99 -8.90
N ARG A 102 5.56 6.32 -8.97
CA ARG A 102 5.94 7.17 -7.83
C ARG A 102 4.73 7.97 -7.36
N THR A 103 4.51 8.01 -6.06
CA THR A 103 3.47 8.79 -5.42
C THR A 103 4.08 9.80 -4.44
N TYR A 104 3.34 10.87 -4.18
CA TYR A 104 3.74 11.94 -3.27
C TYR A 104 2.73 12.05 -2.15
N ALA A 105 3.20 12.39 -0.97
CA ALA A 105 2.36 12.59 0.19
C ALA A 105 2.90 13.71 1.08
N LEU A 106 2.01 14.29 1.86
CA LEU A 106 2.34 15.26 2.89
C LEU A 106 1.47 15.06 4.14
N ALA A 107 1.95 15.55 5.26
CA ALA A 107 1.16 15.77 6.46
C ALA A 107 1.21 17.25 6.83
N THR A 108 0.06 17.81 7.19
CA THR A 108 -0.02 19.21 7.61
C THR A 108 0.39 19.39 9.07
N GLU A 109 0.61 20.64 9.49
CA GLU A 109 0.52 20.99 10.90
C GLU A 109 -0.89 20.60 11.43
N PRO A 110 -1.03 20.33 12.75
CA PRO A 110 -2.35 20.09 13.34
C PRO A 110 -3.28 21.27 13.07
N ILE A 111 -4.45 21.00 12.52
CA ILE A 111 -5.45 22.06 12.29
C ILE A 111 -6.24 22.37 13.55
N SER A 112 -6.61 23.63 13.71
CA SER A 112 -7.52 24.09 14.75
C SER A 112 -8.93 24.18 14.19
N GLY A 113 -9.91 23.62 14.91
CA GLY A 113 -11.31 23.66 14.51
C GLY A 113 -11.78 22.40 13.76
N ASP A 114 -12.99 22.51 13.20
CA ASP A 114 -13.61 21.40 12.48
C ASP A 114 -12.97 21.23 11.09
N SER A 115 -12.75 19.98 10.70
CA SER A 115 -12.25 19.62 9.38
C SER A 115 -13.41 19.45 8.39
N TRP A 116 -13.92 18.26 8.30
CA TRP A 116 -15.11 17.89 7.54
C TRP A 116 -15.89 16.82 8.30
N LYS A 117 -17.15 16.66 7.92
CA LYS A 117 -18.09 15.75 8.57
C LYS A 117 -17.54 14.35 8.69
N ASP A 118 -17.71 13.77 9.87
CA ASP A 118 -17.34 12.39 10.23
C ASP A 118 -15.85 12.05 10.02
N ARG A 119 -15.01 13.04 9.64
CA ARG A 119 -13.58 12.85 9.32
C ARG A 119 -13.36 11.71 8.32
N CYS A 120 -14.34 11.47 7.43
CA CYS A 120 -14.30 10.36 6.47
C CYS A 120 -13.09 10.47 5.53
N LEU A 121 -12.66 9.33 5.00
CA LEU A 121 -11.67 9.31 3.94
C LEU A 121 -12.23 9.98 2.69
N ILE A 122 -11.41 10.77 2.03
CA ILE A 122 -11.76 11.46 0.78
C ILE A 122 -10.84 10.97 -0.32
N TRP A 123 -11.41 10.67 -1.47
CA TRP A 123 -10.67 10.24 -2.64
C TRP A 123 -11.33 10.80 -3.90
N GLU A 124 -10.52 11.30 -4.85
CA GLU A 124 -10.98 11.76 -6.16
C GLU A 124 -10.87 10.65 -7.20
N THR A 125 -11.82 10.60 -8.12
CA THR A 125 -11.77 9.72 -9.30
C THR A 125 -10.90 10.27 -10.44
N ALA A 126 -10.49 11.54 -10.36
CA ALA A 126 -9.61 12.20 -11.34
C ALA A 126 -8.21 11.53 -11.40
N ARG A 127 -7.52 11.70 -12.54
CA ARG A 127 -6.13 11.27 -12.71
C ARG A 127 -5.26 12.49 -13.07
N PRO A 128 -4.14 12.72 -12.37
CA PRO A 128 -3.68 12.05 -11.15
C PRO A 128 -4.64 12.29 -10.00
N TYR A 129 -4.93 11.25 -9.23
CA TYR A 129 -5.88 11.33 -8.14
C TYR A 129 -5.33 12.07 -6.92
N PHE A 130 -6.23 12.38 -6.02
CA PHE A 130 -5.98 12.98 -4.72
C PHE A 130 -6.72 12.18 -3.67
N TYR A 131 -6.12 12.00 -2.51
CA TYR A 131 -6.79 11.47 -1.34
C TYR A 131 -6.42 12.26 -0.09
N ALA A 132 -7.33 12.29 0.87
CA ALA A 132 -7.15 12.96 2.14
C ALA A 132 -7.74 12.16 3.30
N ARG A 133 -7.08 12.24 4.44
CA ARG A 133 -7.57 11.68 5.71
C ARG A 133 -7.12 12.53 6.88
N MET A 134 -7.85 12.43 7.99
CA MET A 134 -7.46 13.04 9.26
C MET A 134 -6.69 12.03 10.12
N THR A 135 -5.71 12.51 10.86
CA THR A 135 -5.06 11.76 11.93
C THR A 135 -5.69 12.04 13.29
N GLU A 136 -5.43 11.19 14.28
CA GLU A 136 -5.93 11.36 15.66
C GLU A 136 -5.48 12.70 16.30
N ASP A 137 -4.29 13.18 15.94
CA ASP A 137 -3.71 14.44 16.39
C ASP A 137 -4.06 15.65 15.50
N ASN A 138 -5.17 15.55 14.75
CA ASN A 138 -5.73 16.61 13.90
C ASN A 138 -4.86 17.10 12.75
N ARG A 139 -4.00 16.26 12.20
CA ARG A 139 -3.30 16.53 10.96
C ARG A 139 -4.09 16.02 9.77
N ILE A 140 -3.90 16.65 8.63
CA ILE A 140 -4.42 16.15 7.37
C ILE A 140 -3.27 15.47 6.63
N ILE A 141 -3.43 14.19 6.29
CA ILE A 141 -2.54 13.49 5.36
C ILE A 141 -3.16 13.58 3.99
N LEU A 142 -2.38 14.05 3.03
CA LEU A 142 -2.74 14.14 1.61
C LEU A 142 -1.80 13.26 0.79
N GLY A 143 -2.32 12.65 -0.25
CA GLY A 143 -1.49 11.92 -1.17
C GLY A 143 -2.07 11.88 -2.58
N GLY A 144 -1.22 11.46 -3.53
CA GLY A 144 -1.54 11.40 -4.94
C GLY A 144 -0.47 12.03 -5.81
N GLU A 145 -0.89 12.68 -6.91
CA GLU A 145 0.01 13.23 -7.94
C GLU A 145 0.96 12.15 -8.49
N ASP A 146 0.43 10.94 -8.71
CA ASP A 146 1.21 9.79 -9.13
C ASP A 146 1.86 10.04 -10.50
N GLU A 147 3.12 9.65 -10.61
CA GLU A 147 3.86 9.60 -11.88
C GLU A 147 3.89 8.15 -12.36
N GLU A 148 3.19 7.88 -13.45
CA GLU A 148 3.25 6.60 -14.17
C GLU A 148 4.63 6.41 -14.80
N LYS A 149 5.14 5.17 -14.79
CA LYS A 149 6.47 4.81 -15.33
C LYS A 149 7.56 5.73 -14.78
N GLY A 150 7.43 6.03 -13.48
CA GLY A 150 8.23 7.04 -12.83
C GLY A 150 9.70 6.69 -12.85
N SER A 151 10.51 7.68 -13.21
CA SER A 151 11.95 7.64 -12.92
C SER A 151 12.15 7.33 -11.43
N VAL A 152 12.92 6.31 -11.11
CA VAL A 152 13.30 5.94 -9.73
C VAL A 152 14.10 7.05 -9.04
N THR A 153 14.52 8.07 -9.81
CA THR A 153 15.27 9.22 -9.29
C THR A 153 14.41 10.07 -8.37
N ASN A 154 14.81 10.09 -7.12
CA ASN A 154 14.27 11.01 -6.13
C ASN A 154 14.80 12.42 -6.41
N SER A 155 13.93 13.39 -6.63
CA SER A 155 14.28 14.80 -6.78
C SER A 155 13.55 15.62 -5.72
N GLU A 156 14.29 16.35 -4.91
CA GLU A 156 13.73 17.26 -3.91
C GLU A 156 12.83 18.32 -4.56
N GLU A 157 13.21 18.82 -5.75
CA GLU A 157 12.39 19.76 -6.50
C GLU A 157 11.03 19.18 -6.90
N LYS A 158 11.00 17.92 -7.35
CA LYS A 158 9.75 17.22 -7.67
C LYS A 158 8.90 16.99 -6.43
N LEU A 159 9.51 16.60 -5.32
CA LEU A 159 8.83 16.44 -4.04
C LEU A 159 8.12 17.73 -3.65
N GLN A 160 8.84 18.83 -3.59
CA GLN A 160 8.28 20.14 -3.25
C GLN A 160 7.16 20.57 -4.20
N LYS A 161 7.39 20.45 -5.51
CA LYS A 161 6.40 20.80 -6.54
C LYS A 161 5.09 20.02 -6.37
N ASN A 162 5.17 18.70 -6.23
CA ASN A 162 3.97 17.86 -6.19
C ASN A 162 3.24 17.94 -4.84
N THR A 163 3.96 18.10 -3.73
CA THR A 163 3.32 18.34 -2.42
C THR A 163 2.65 19.70 -2.34
N LEU A 164 3.19 20.74 -2.98
CA LEU A 164 2.50 22.03 -3.11
C LEU A 164 1.19 21.91 -3.91
N LYS A 165 1.17 21.14 -5.00
CA LYS A 165 -0.08 20.89 -5.75
C LYS A 165 -1.12 20.16 -4.89
N LEU A 166 -0.70 19.18 -4.06
CA LEU A 166 -1.61 18.52 -3.13
C LEU A 166 -2.21 19.53 -2.13
N LEU A 167 -1.38 20.41 -1.58
CA LEU A 167 -1.86 21.47 -0.68
C LEU A 167 -2.81 22.44 -1.39
N GLU A 168 -2.53 22.84 -2.64
CA GLU A 168 -3.44 23.66 -3.44
C GLU A 168 -4.78 22.99 -3.69
N LYS A 169 -4.80 21.67 -3.95
CA LYS A 169 -6.05 20.89 -4.06
C LYS A 169 -6.85 20.94 -2.76
N LEU A 170 -6.19 20.72 -1.61
CA LEU A 170 -6.83 20.82 -0.31
C LEU A 170 -7.48 22.20 -0.13
N THR A 171 -6.74 23.28 -0.38
CA THR A 171 -7.25 24.64 -0.22
C THR A 171 -8.43 24.94 -1.14
N LYS A 172 -8.46 24.35 -2.34
CA LYS A 172 -9.61 24.48 -3.27
C LYS A 172 -10.84 23.75 -2.77
N LEU A 173 -10.66 22.53 -2.24
CA LEU A 173 -11.76 21.71 -1.72
C LEU A 173 -12.27 22.22 -0.38
N PHE A 174 -11.39 22.73 0.48
CA PHE A 174 -11.67 23.20 1.83
C PHE A 174 -11.12 24.62 2.06
N PRO A 175 -11.75 25.68 1.49
CA PRO A 175 -11.22 27.05 1.62
C PRO A 175 -11.21 27.59 3.04
N HIS A 176 -11.93 26.95 3.96
CA HIS A 176 -11.98 27.32 5.37
C HIS A 176 -10.84 26.72 6.21
N ILE A 177 -10.08 25.77 5.64
CA ILE A 177 -8.96 25.12 6.34
C ILE A 177 -7.68 25.87 6.02
N GLU A 178 -7.14 26.55 7.03
CA GLU A 178 -5.82 27.19 6.96
C GLU A 178 -4.79 26.26 7.60
N THR A 179 -3.78 25.84 6.83
CA THR A 179 -2.73 24.95 7.30
C THR A 179 -1.47 25.07 6.47
N LYS A 180 -0.39 24.43 6.93
CA LYS A 180 0.92 24.36 6.26
C LYS A 180 1.40 22.93 6.23
N ILE A 181 2.33 22.66 5.31
CA ILE A 181 3.04 21.38 5.25
C ILE A 181 4.03 21.32 6.41
N GLU A 182 3.94 20.27 7.22
CA GLU A 182 4.95 19.98 8.24
C GLU A 182 5.88 18.84 7.79
N TYR A 183 5.33 17.81 7.17
CA TYR A 183 6.10 16.69 6.62
C TYR A 183 5.72 16.44 5.16
N SER A 184 6.71 16.07 4.36
CA SER A 184 6.49 15.66 2.98
C SER A 184 7.41 14.49 2.63
N TRP A 185 6.90 13.55 1.84
CA TRP A 185 7.66 12.40 1.37
C TRP A 185 7.15 11.91 0.03
N ASN A 186 7.92 11.06 -0.59
CA ASN A 186 7.48 10.30 -1.75
C ASN A 186 7.83 8.83 -1.55
N ALA A 187 7.12 7.96 -2.25
CA ALA A 187 7.35 6.53 -2.26
C ALA A 187 7.17 5.98 -3.67
N VAL A 188 7.67 4.78 -3.89
CA VAL A 188 7.42 4.03 -5.10
C VAL A 188 6.53 2.84 -4.77
N PHE A 189 5.71 2.43 -5.73
CA PHE A 189 4.94 1.20 -5.66
C PHE A 189 4.99 0.49 -7.01
N GLY A 190 4.92 -0.84 -6.97
CA GLY A 190 4.91 -1.70 -8.15
C GLY A 190 3.50 -2.19 -8.43
N GLU A 191 3.11 -2.14 -9.68
CA GLU A 191 1.81 -2.61 -10.16
C GLU A 191 2.01 -3.59 -11.30
N SER A 192 1.23 -4.65 -11.31
CA SER A 192 1.18 -5.58 -12.45
C SER A 192 0.37 -4.98 -13.59
N ASP A 193 0.56 -5.43 -14.82
CA ASP A 193 -0.12 -4.90 -16.01
C ASP A 193 -1.65 -5.01 -15.92
N ASP A 194 -2.16 -6.03 -15.22
CA ASP A 194 -3.59 -6.25 -15.01
C ASP A 194 -4.14 -5.66 -13.70
N GLY A 195 -3.28 -5.00 -12.89
CA GLY A 195 -3.64 -4.43 -11.58
C GLY A 195 -3.95 -5.46 -10.49
N ILE A 196 -3.69 -6.75 -10.74
CA ILE A 196 -3.92 -7.85 -9.79
C ILE A 196 -2.58 -8.33 -9.23
N PRO A 197 -2.41 -8.50 -7.90
CA PRO A 197 -1.15 -8.94 -7.32
C PRO A 197 -0.77 -10.37 -7.73
N PHE A 198 0.51 -10.70 -7.60
CA PHE A 198 1.02 -12.06 -7.74
C PHE A 198 1.11 -12.71 -6.36
N ILE A 199 0.17 -13.63 -6.08
CA ILE A 199 0.08 -14.31 -4.79
C ILE A 199 -0.12 -15.80 -5.02
N GLY A 200 0.83 -16.60 -4.60
CA GLY A 200 0.72 -18.05 -4.79
C GLY A 200 2.04 -18.75 -4.77
N ARG A 201 1.99 -19.99 -5.26
CA ARG A 201 3.17 -20.83 -5.42
C ARG A 201 3.91 -20.44 -6.71
N ASP A 202 5.23 -20.49 -6.66
CA ASP A 202 6.10 -20.37 -7.81
C ASP A 202 5.82 -21.49 -8.84
N THR A 203 6.02 -21.17 -10.13
CA THR A 203 5.77 -22.12 -11.23
C THR A 203 6.84 -23.21 -11.33
N ASP A 204 8.08 -22.88 -11.00
CA ASP A 204 9.23 -23.77 -11.14
C ASP A 204 9.57 -24.50 -9.83
N ASP A 205 9.21 -23.91 -8.68
CA ASP A 205 9.56 -24.44 -7.38
C ASP A 205 8.35 -24.53 -6.43
N LYS A 206 7.93 -25.76 -6.16
CA LYS A 206 6.79 -26.06 -5.27
C LYS A 206 6.94 -25.58 -3.83
N ASP A 207 8.15 -25.30 -3.37
CA ASP A 207 8.46 -24.88 -2.00
C ASP A 207 8.75 -23.37 -1.91
N VAL A 208 8.60 -22.63 -3.04
CA VAL A 208 8.67 -21.18 -3.14
C VAL A 208 7.28 -20.59 -3.33
N TYR A 209 7.05 -19.45 -2.70
CA TYR A 209 5.80 -18.70 -2.77
C TYR A 209 6.09 -17.22 -2.94
N CYS A 210 5.14 -16.49 -3.53
CA CYS A 210 5.23 -15.05 -3.75
C CYS A 210 4.01 -14.31 -3.21
N CYS A 211 4.22 -13.09 -2.73
CA CYS A 211 3.20 -12.17 -2.29
C CYS A 211 3.63 -10.76 -2.66
N LEU A 212 3.41 -10.35 -3.92
CA LEU A 212 4.06 -9.22 -4.58
C LEU A 212 3.10 -8.48 -5.53
N GLY A 213 3.47 -7.27 -5.98
CA GLY A 213 2.77 -6.55 -7.05
C GLY A 213 1.44 -5.92 -6.62
N PHE A 214 1.35 -5.34 -5.43
CA PHE A 214 0.09 -4.90 -4.80
C PHE A 214 -0.47 -3.58 -5.31
N GLY A 215 0.25 -2.82 -6.13
CA GLY A 215 -0.12 -1.46 -6.47
C GLY A 215 -0.35 -0.60 -5.22
N GLY A 216 -1.36 0.25 -5.24
CA GLY A 216 -1.75 1.08 -4.10
C GLY A 216 -2.52 0.35 -2.97
N ASN A 217 -2.85 -0.94 -3.14
CA ASN A 217 -3.75 -1.69 -2.25
C ASN A 217 -3.04 -2.71 -1.34
N GLY A 218 -1.78 -2.45 -1.00
CA GLY A 218 -0.90 -3.39 -0.31
C GLY A 218 -1.47 -3.96 0.99
N THR A 219 -2.13 -3.17 1.83
CA THR A 219 -2.71 -3.65 3.10
C THR A 219 -3.76 -4.74 2.88
N VAL A 220 -4.71 -4.50 1.96
CA VAL A 220 -5.79 -5.45 1.67
C VAL A 220 -5.23 -6.72 1.01
N TYR A 221 -4.38 -6.55 0.01
CA TYR A 221 -3.80 -7.69 -0.71
C TYR A 221 -2.86 -8.53 0.16
N SER A 222 -2.10 -7.92 1.06
CA SER A 222 -1.25 -8.66 2.01
C SER A 222 -2.09 -9.51 2.97
N MET A 223 -3.21 -8.97 3.46
CA MET A 223 -4.13 -9.72 4.33
C MET A 223 -4.79 -10.90 3.60
N ALA A 224 -5.28 -10.69 2.39
CA ALA A 224 -5.84 -11.78 1.58
C ALA A 224 -4.76 -12.79 1.19
N GLY A 225 -3.59 -12.31 0.79
CA GLY A 225 -2.45 -13.11 0.36
C GLY A 225 -1.88 -13.99 1.46
N SER A 226 -1.79 -13.48 2.69
CA SER A 226 -1.32 -14.27 3.82
C SER A 226 -2.19 -15.52 4.04
N LYS A 227 -3.51 -15.37 3.91
CA LYS A 227 -4.44 -16.50 4.03
C LYS A 227 -4.30 -17.48 2.86
N ILE A 228 -4.17 -16.99 1.63
CA ILE A 228 -3.98 -17.83 0.45
C ILE A 228 -2.69 -18.64 0.59
N ILE A 229 -1.57 -17.98 0.91
CA ILE A 229 -0.27 -18.64 1.06
C ILE A 229 -0.29 -19.66 2.20
N ALA A 230 -0.90 -19.33 3.35
CA ALA A 230 -1.04 -20.26 4.46
C ALA A 230 -1.80 -21.52 4.04
N ASP A 231 -2.95 -21.39 3.37
CA ASP A 231 -3.72 -22.52 2.85
C ASP A 231 -2.88 -23.39 1.90
N LEU A 232 -2.13 -22.77 0.97
CA LEU A 232 -1.29 -23.46 0.01
C LEU A 232 -0.10 -24.19 0.69
N ILE A 233 0.52 -23.58 1.69
CA ILE A 233 1.61 -24.19 2.48
C ILE A 233 1.12 -25.42 3.23
N GLU A 234 -0.09 -25.38 3.77
CA GLU A 234 -0.74 -26.48 4.45
C GLU A 234 -1.32 -27.56 3.50
N GLY A 235 -1.21 -27.35 2.20
CA GLY A 235 -1.77 -28.27 1.18
C GLY A 235 -3.29 -28.18 1.04
N LYS A 236 -3.90 -27.10 1.52
CA LYS A 236 -5.34 -26.82 1.38
C LYS A 236 -5.61 -26.10 0.06
N SER A 237 -6.82 -26.29 -0.47
CA SER A 237 -7.30 -25.51 -1.61
C SER A 237 -7.82 -24.15 -1.14
N ASN A 238 -7.55 -23.09 -1.91
CA ASN A 238 -8.13 -21.79 -1.71
C ASN A 238 -8.85 -21.34 -2.99
N LYS A 239 -10.13 -20.98 -2.87
CA LYS A 239 -10.99 -20.67 -4.02
C LYS A 239 -10.58 -19.42 -4.81
N TYR A 240 -9.75 -18.57 -4.23
CA TYR A 240 -9.28 -17.33 -4.85
C TYR A 240 -7.86 -17.44 -5.40
N ALA A 241 -7.13 -18.52 -5.09
CA ALA A 241 -5.72 -18.64 -5.47
C ALA A 241 -5.50 -18.52 -6.98
N HIS A 242 -6.41 -19.03 -7.81
CA HIS A 242 -6.32 -19.00 -9.26
C HIS A 242 -6.42 -17.56 -9.84
N ILE A 243 -7.06 -16.62 -9.13
CA ILE A 243 -7.21 -15.23 -9.59
C ILE A 243 -5.90 -14.47 -9.49
N VAL A 244 -5.09 -14.80 -8.48
CA VAL A 244 -3.85 -14.08 -8.12
C VAL A 244 -2.59 -14.91 -8.39
N SER A 245 -2.74 -16.08 -9.04
CA SER A 245 -1.61 -16.99 -9.33
C SER A 245 -0.58 -16.36 -10.26
N LEU A 246 0.66 -16.85 -10.21
CA LEU A 246 1.77 -16.35 -11.02
C LEU A 246 1.60 -16.69 -12.51
N ASP A 247 0.92 -17.80 -12.81
CA ASP A 247 0.68 -18.32 -14.15
C ASP A 247 -0.62 -17.83 -14.82
N ARG A 248 -1.36 -16.92 -14.16
CA ARG A 248 -2.66 -16.42 -14.67
C ARG A 248 -2.57 -15.61 -15.98
N GLN A 249 -1.38 -15.13 -16.32
CA GLN A 249 -1.11 -14.32 -17.52
C GLN A 249 -0.52 -15.16 -18.67
N GLY A 250 -0.45 -16.49 -18.53
CA GLY A 250 0.05 -17.43 -19.52
C GLY A 250 -0.97 -17.78 -20.61
#